data_2af8d4b6f80cddc5f8315503cd0bf408
#
_entry.id   2af8d4b6f80cddc5f8315503cd0bf408
#
_cell.length_a   1.000
_cell.length_b   1.000
_cell.length_c   1.000
_cell.angle_alpha   90.00
_cell.angle_beta   90.00
_cell.angle_gamma   90.00
#
_symmetry.space_group_name_H-M   'P 1'
#
loop_
_entity.id
_entity.type
_entity.pdbx_description
1 polymer ?
#
loop_
_entity_poly.entity_id
_entity_poly.type
_entity_poly.pdbx_seq_one_letter_code
_entity_poly.pdbx_strand_id
1 'polypeptide(L)'
;MLKKTMTTVDFGGTERTEDYYFNLTRAEIMEMELTTEGGLVQMINRITAAQSQLELAKLFKQIICKSYGVLSPDGRKFIKNDAVLADFMSTQAYSDLYYKLASNGEAAAAF
;
A
#
# COMPACT_ATOMS: atom_id res chain seq x y z
N MET A 1 5.27 -10.97 5.18
CA MET A 1 4.78 -10.39 3.90
C MET A 1 3.27 -10.55 3.81
N LEU A 2 2.59 -9.50 3.43
CA LEU A 2 1.14 -9.54 3.25
C LEU A 2 0.79 -9.90 1.80
N LYS A 3 -0.04 -10.92 1.63
CA LYS A 3 -0.60 -11.28 0.33
C LYS A 3 -2.08 -10.92 0.32
N LYS A 4 -2.49 -10.12 -0.66
CA LYS A 4 -3.90 -9.78 -0.88
C LYS A 4 -4.38 -10.39 -2.18
N THR A 5 -5.35 -11.27 -2.10
CA THR A 5 -6.03 -11.82 -3.29
C THR A 5 -7.23 -10.94 -3.58
N MET A 6 -7.26 -10.34 -4.77
CA MET A 6 -8.33 -9.42 -5.15
C MET A 6 -8.97 -9.84 -6.46
N THR A 7 -10.31 -9.76 -6.49
CA THR A 7 -11.10 -9.99 -7.70
C THR A 7 -11.63 -8.65 -8.19
N THR A 8 -11.23 -8.26 -9.38
CA THR A 8 -11.64 -6.98 -9.99
C THR A 8 -11.97 -7.17 -11.46
N VAL A 9 -12.73 -6.22 -12.00
CA VAL A 9 -13.00 -6.17 -13.44
C VAL A 9 -12.00 -5.18 -14.03
N ASP A 10 -11.15 -5.64 -14.95
CA ASP A 10 -10.13 -4.77 -15.57
C ASP A 10 -10.79 -3.79 -16.55
N PHE A 11 -9.98 -2.85 -17.07
CA PHE A 11 -10.50 -1.84 -17.99
C PHE A 11 -10.94 -2.40 -19.33
N GLY A 12 -10.55 -3.64 -19.65
CA GLY A 12 -11.03 -4.37 -20.82
C GLY A 12 -12.32 -5.13 -20.58
N GLY A 13 -12.88 -5.06 -19.37
CA GLY A 13 -14.14 -5.74 -19.02
C GLY A 13 -13.98 -7.18 -18.59
N THR A 14 -12.76 -7.66 -18.38
CA THR A 14 -12.49 -9.04 -17.95
C THR A 14 -12.35 -9.12 -16.44
N GLU A 15 -13.07 -10.03 -15.80
CA GLU A 15 -12.91 -10.31 -14.39
C GLU A 15 -11.60 -11.05 -14.15
N ARG A 16 -10.81 -10.56 -13.18
CA ARG A 16 -9.53 -11.15 -12.82
C ARG A 16 -9.44 -11.35 -11.33
N THR A 17 -8.90 -12.50 -10.92
CA THR A 17 -8.56 -12.77 -9.53
C THR A 17 -7.05 -12.95 -9.48
N GLU A 18 -6.37 -12.03 -8.80
CA GLU A 18 -4.91 -12.01 -8.76
C GLU A 18 -4.42 -11.77 -7.34
N ASP A 19 -3.20 -12.24 -7.06
CA ASP A 19 -2.53 -12.03 -5.80
C ASP A 19 -1.60 -10.83 -5.89
N TYR A 20 -1.69 -9.96 -4.89
CA TYR A 20 -0.84 -8.79 -4.76
C TYR A 20 -0.08 -8.86 -3.46
N TYR A 21 1.21 -8.51 -3.50
CA TYR A 21 2.11 -8.66 -2.37
C TYR A 21 2.57 -7.31 -1.86
N PHE A 22 2.58 -7.16 -0.54
CA PHE A 22 2.98 -5.94 0.15
C PHE A 22 3.92 -6.28 1.28
N ASN A 23 5.04 -5.59 1.37
CA ASN A 23 6.01 -5.78 2.43
C ASN A 23 6.86 -4.53 2.64
N LEU A 24 7.12 -4.21 3.91
CA LEU A 24 8.09 -3.21 4.29
C LEU A 24 9.21 -3.92 5.03
N THR A 25 10.43 -3.83 4.51
CA THR A 25 11.59 -4.41 5.16
C THR A 25 11.99 -3.59 6.38
N ARG A 26 12.82 -4.18 7.26
CA ARG A 26 13.36 -3.45 8.40
C ARG A 26 14.12 -2.19 7.98
N ALA A 27 14.87 -2.30 6.87
CA ALA A 27 15.62 -1.15 6.34
C ALA A 27 14.69 -0.04 5.89
N GLU A 28 13.60 -0.39 5.20
CA GLU A 28 12.62 0.58 4.75
C GLU A 28 11.92 1.26 5.93
N ILE A 29 11.55 0.50 6.94
CA ILE A 29 10.91 1.05 8.14
C ILE A 29 11.88 1.98 8.89
N MET A 30 13.13 1.58 9.03
CA MET A 30 14.16 2.42 9.67
C MET A 30 14.35 3.74 8.92
N GLU A 31 14.43 3.67 7.60
CA GLU A 31 14.57 4.85 6.76
C GLU A 31 13.37 5.79 6.91
N MET A 32 12.16 5.25 6.93
CA MET A 32 10.94 6.02 7.16
C MET A 32 10.96 6.68 8.54
N GLU A 33 11.39 5.93 9.58
CA GLU A 33 11.50 6.46 10.94
C GLU A 33 12.45 7.64 11.02
N LEU A 34 13.62 7.51 10.40
CA LEU A 34 14.66 8.55 10.45
C LEU A 34 14.30 9.78 9.62
N THR A 35 13.52 9.63 8.57
CA THR A 35 13.13 10.73 7.69
C THR A 35 11.81 11.38 8.06
N THR A 36 11.10 10.84 9.05
CA THR A 36 9.84 11.40 9.52
C THR A 36 10.10 12.24 10.77
N GLU A 37 9.71 13.51 10.75
CA GLU A 37 9.88 14.39 11.89
C GLU A 37 9.12 13.87 13.11
N GLY A 38 9.84 13.66 14.21
CA GLY A 38 9.28 13.10 15.44
C GLY A 38 9.06 11.60 15.43
N GLY A 39 9.39 10.91 14.33
CA GLY A 39 9.22 9.46 14.19
C GLY A 39 7.84 9.05 13.71
N LEU A 40 7.72 7.77 13.34
CA LEU A 40 6.48 7.23 12.76
C LEU A 40 5.32 7.21 13.75
N VAL A 41 5.58 6.80 15.00
CA VAL A 41 4.52 6.70 16.02
C VAL A 41 3.92 8.08 16.29
N GLN A 42 4.75 9.09 16.43
CA GLN A 42 4.28 10.46 16.66
C GLN A 42 3.48 10.98 15.48
N MET A 43 3.92 10.70 14.25
CA MET A 43 3.20 11.08 13.05
C MET A 43 1.81 10.43 13.01
N ILE A 44 1.73 9.14 13.26
CA ILE A 44 0.46 8.40 13.26
C ILE A 44 -0.48 8.94 14.32
N ASN A 45 0.03 9.18 15.53
CA ASN A 45 -0.78 9.73 16.63
C ASN A 45 -1.32 11.11 16.29
N ARG A 46 -0.50 11.96 15.67
CA ARG A 46 -0.91 13.31 15.26
C ARG A 46 -2.04 13.26 14.21
N ILE A 47 -1.89 12.40 13.21
CA ILE A 47 -2.89 12.24 12.14
C ILE A 47 -4.19 11.68 12.72
N THR A 48 -4.10 10.70 13.60
CA THR A 48 -5.26 10.09 14.27
C THR A 48 -5.99 11.12 15.12
N ALA A 49 -5.26 11.90 15.90
CA ALA A 49 -5.86 12.94 16.77
C ALA A 49 -6.55 14.03 15.96
N ALA A 50 -6.01 14.39 14.80
CA ALA A 50 -6.59 15.42 13.94
C ALA A 50 -7.86 14.95 13.22
N GLN A 51 -8.10 13.65 13.15
CA GLN A 51 -9.24 13.05 12.45
C GLN A 51 -9.40 13.54 11.01
N SER A 52 -8.28 13.83 10.36
CA SER A 52 -8.27 14.34 8.99
C SER A 52 -8.34 13.20 7.99
N GLN A 53 -9.43 13.10 7.24
CA GLN A 53 -9.56 12.09 6.18
C GLN A 53 -8.52 12.29 5.09
N LEU A 54 -8.19 13.55 4.78
CA LEU A 54 -7.18 13.84 3.77
C LEU A 54 -5.81 13.30 4.17
N GLU A 55 -5.39 13.53 5.41
CA GLU A 55 -4.11 13.06 5.90
C GLU A 55 -4.06 11.54 6.01
N LEU A 56 -5.16 10.91 6.42
CA LEU A 56 -5.27 9.45 6.47
C LEU A 56 -5.18 8.85 5.06
N ALA A 57 -5.87 9.44 4.09
CA ALA A 57 -5.83 8.97 2.70
C ALA A 57 -4.42 9.09 2.12
N LYS A 58 -3.71 10.19 2.41
CA LYS A 58 -2.30 10.36 2.01
C LYS A 58 -1.41 9.30 2.64
N LEU A 59 -1.61 9.01 3.92
CA LEU A 59 -0.83 8.00 4.63
C LEU A 59 -1.04 6.62 4.02
N PHE A 60 -2.29 6.22 3.75
CA PHE A 60 -2.59 4.92 3.14
C PHE A 60 -2.01 4.81 1.75
N LYS A 61 -2.09 5.87 0.94
CA LYS A 61 -1.46 5.88 -0.38
C LYS A 61 0.04 5.66 -0.26
N GLN A 62 0.69 6.34 0.67
CA GLN A 62 2.11 6.21 0.90
C GLN A 62 2.49 4.79 1.31
N ILE A 63 1.71 4.18 2.22
CA ILE A 63 1.95 2.81 2.69
C ILE A 63 1.78 1.82 1.54
N ILE A 64 0.70 1.92 0.77
CA ILE A 64 0.46 1.04 -0.38
C ILE A 64 1.62 1.15 -1.37
N CYS A 65 1.98 2.37 -1.75
CA CYS A 65 3.01 2.60 -2.76
C CYS A 65 4.40 2.15 -2.30
N LYS A 66 4.72 2.31 -1.02
CA LYS A 66 6.02 1.89 -0.49
C LYS A 66 6.11 0.39 -0.23
N SER A 67 4.99 -0.26 0.04
CA SER A 67 4.97 -1.69 0.39
C SER A 67 4.76 -2.61 -0.80
N TYR A 68 4.18 -2.11 -1.89
CA TYR A 68 3.91 -2.95 -3.06
C TYR A 68 5.18 -3.38 -3.75
N GLY A 69 5.21 -4.63 -4.19
CA GLY A 69 6.30 -5.18 -4.97
C GLY A 69 5.91 -6.49 -5.64
N VAL A 70 6.84 -7.01 -6.42
CA VAL A 70 6.67 -8.26 -7.15
C VAL A 70 7.76 -9.23 -6.76
N LEU A 71 7.37 -10.47 -6.45
CA LEU A 71 8.34 -11.53 -6.18
C LEU A 71 9.10 -11.89 -7.45
N SER A 72 10.42 -12.06 -7.35
CA SER A 72 11.19 -12.60 -8.44
C SER A 72 10.76 -14.04 -8.72
N PRO A 73 10.99 -14.57 -9.94
CA PRO A 73 10.58 -15.94 -10.27
C PRO A 73 11.15 -17.01 -9.33
N ASP A 74 12.34 -16.79 -8.79
CA ASP A 74 12.97 -17.70 -7.83
C ASP A 74 12.60 -17.45 -6.38
N GLY A 75 11.77 -16.41 -6.12
CA GLY A 75 11.31 -16.06 -4.79
C GLY A 75 12.35 -15.41 -3.88
N ARG A 76 13.55 -15.13 -4.38
CA ARG A 76 14.63 -14.60 -3.55
C ARG A 76 14.61 -13.10 -3.37
N LYS A 77 13.95 -12.37 -4.27
CA LYS A 77 13.91 -10.92 -4.27
C LYS A 77 12.49 -10.42 -4.30
N PHE A 78 12.26 -9.35 -3.57
CA PHE A 78 11.00 -8.62 -3.64
C PHE A 78 11.28 -7.32 -4.40
N ILE A 79 10.84 -7.28 -5.65
CA ILE A 79 11.23 -6.22 -6.59
C ILE A 79 10.32 -5.02 -6.42
N LYS A 80 10.92 -3.87 -6.11
CA LYS A 80 10.24 -2.58 -6.02
C LYS A 80 11.00 -1.57 -6.87
N ASN A 81 10.33 -0.94 -7.82
CA ASN A 81 10.88 0.17 -8.59
C ASN A 81 9.73 0.99 -9.17
N ASP A 82 10.06 2.11 -9.79
CA ASP A 82 9.04 3.03 -10.32
C ASP A 82 8.19 2.39 -11.41
N ALA A 83 8.78 1.54 -12.25
CA ALA A 83 8.04 0.87 -13.31
C ALA A 83 7.04 -0.14 -12.76
N VAL A 84 7.44 -0.93 -11.78
CA VAL A 84 6.57 -1.91 -11.11
C VAL A 84 5.43 -1.19 -10.41
N LEU A 85 5.71 -0.10 -9.70
CA LEU A 85 4.69 0.67 -9.01
C LEU A 85 3.72 1.33 -9.98
N ALA A 86 4.23 1.95 -11.05
CA ALA A 86 3.38 2.59 -12.05
C ALA A 86 2.45 1.58 -12.73
N ASP A 87 2.94 0.38 -12.98
CA ASP A 87 2.14 -0.69 -13.56
C ASP A 87 0.97 -1.04 -12.63
N PHE A 88 1.23 -1.23 -11.34
CA PHE A 88 0.19 -1.51 -10.34
C PHE A 88 -0.80 -0.35 -10.21
N MET A 89 -0.31 0.88 -10.13
CA MET A 89 -1.16 2.07 -9.99
C MET A 89 -2.07 2.29 -11.21
N SER A 90 -1.76 1.66 -12.33
CA SER A 90 -2.57 1.72 -13.54
C SER A 90 -3.68 0.67 -13.56
N THR A 91 -3.78 -0.17 -12.54
CA THR A 91 -4.78 -1.24 -12.48
C THR A 91 -6.04 -0.81 -11.74
N GLN A 92 -7.15 -1.47 -12.05
CA GLN A 92 -8.39 -1.32 -11.29
C GLN A 92 -8.21 -1.82 -9.85
N ALA A 93 -7.36 -2.83 -9.66
CA ALA A 93 -7.08 -3.37 -8.33
C ALA A 93 -6.51 -2.31 -7.38
N TYR A 94 -5.58 -1.47 -7.86
CA TYR A 94 -5.06 -0.37 -7.06
C TYR A 94 -6.17 0.61 -6.67
N SER A 95 -7.00 0.98 -7.64
CA SER A 95 -8.11 1.92 -7.39
C SER A 95 -9.07 1.38 -6.34
N ASP A 96 -9.45 0.12 -6.45
CA ASP A 96 -10.37 -0.52 -5.51
C ASP A 96 -9.77 -0.62 -4.11
N LEU A 97 -8.49 -0.99 -4.02
CA LEU A 97 -7.79 -1.09 -2.74
C LEU A 97 -7.69 0.27 -2.06
N TYR A 98 -7.22 1.28 -2.78
CA TYR A 98 -7.08 2.64 -2.23
C TYR A 98 -8.42 3.19 -1.76
N TYR A 99 -9.46 3.07 -2.58
CA TYR A 99 -10.79 3.54 -2.23
C TYR A 99 -11.31 2.87 -0.96
N LYS A 100 -11.13 1.54 -0.88
CA LYS A 100 -11.59 0.77 0.28
C LYS A 100 -10.88 1.19 1.56
N LEU A 101 -9.55 1.37 1.50
CA LEU A 101 -8.77 1.76 2.69
C LEU A 101 -9.07 3.21 3.10
N ALA A 102 -9.24 4.11 2.14
CA ALA A 102 -9.50 5.51 2.44
C ALA A 102 -10.92 5.76 2.98
N SER A 103 -11.88 4.90 2.62
CA SER A 103 -13.29 5.08 2.96
C SER A 103 -13.78 4.17 4.10
N ASN A 104 -12.99 3.19 4.53
CA ASN A 104 -13.40 2.20 5.54
C ASN A 104 -12.29 1.96 6.56
N GLY A 105 -12.49 2.46 7.77
CA GLY A 105 -11.51 2.33 8.86
C GLY A 105 -11.22 0.89 9.26
N GLU A 106 -12.22 0.00 9.21
CA GLU A 106 -12.01 -1.42 9.52
C GLU A 106 -11.12 -2.10 8.48
N ALA A 107 -11.36 -1.80 7.19
CA ALA A 107 -10.52 -2.33 6.12
C ALA A 107 -9.08 -1.82 6.23
N ALA A 108 -8.91 -0.56 6.60
CA ALA A 108 -7.59 0.02 6.83
C ALA A 108 -6.87 -0.66 8.00
N ALA A 109 -7.56 -0.90 9.09
CA ALA A 109 -6.99 -1.57 10.26
C ALA A 109 -6.60 -3.02 9.95
N ALA A 110 -7.38 -3.70 9.10
CA ALA A 110 -7.09 -5.07 8.68
C ALA A 110 -5.92 -5.16 7.68
N PHE A 111 -5.63 -4.06 6.98
CA PHE A 111 -4.51 -4.01 6.03
C PHE A 111 -3.20 -3.84 6.76
#